data_9bfbc8e75b2ab14a627cd47cb0623b71
#
_entry.id   9bfbc8e75b2ab14a627cd47cb0623b71
#
_cell.length_a   1.000
_cell.length_b   1.000
_cell.length_c   1.000
_cell.angle_alpha   90.00
_cell.angle_beta   90.00
_cell.angle_gamma   90.00
#
_symmetry.space_group_name_H-M   'P 1'
#
loop_
_entity.id
_entity.type
_entity.pdbx_description
1 polymer ?
#
loop_
_entity_poly.entity_id
_entity_poly.type
_entity_poly.pdbx_seq_one_letter_code
_entity_poly.pdbx_strand_id
1 'polypeptide(L)'
;MSTPHTALPGTGQRIAAEAIGTFLVVLVAAGTLVLSDDVVAAALAYGLAHAAAVAALGRVSAHLNPAATVGSAVAGRTTWRDAGMLIGTQVVAGVLAGLVLFALLHGYEGFEAEGNMGQNSFGDLGNGYAAWAALLLEVLVTFLFVLVVLAVFDERREDRDLAPLWTGLALVALALLAIRFTGASLNPARSIGPALFAGGDAILQQWVFILGPLLGGLLAGLAAPFVLGRSGAPVPGSGLRLPARRSGSGSGSGTGSGDAAATTTQQWDQERPIIQDGWQWDPVAQEWKPADPQWTTPQDDPTEQTPWPDTGGDQGTQIR
;
A
#
# COMPACT_ATOMS: atom_id res chain seq x y z
N MET A 1 -21.47 -0.48 28.25
CA MET A 1 -20.14 -1.14 28.16
C MET A 1 -19.28 -0.26 27.25
N SER A 2 -18.28 0.42 27.82
CA SER A 2 -17.32 1.22 27.05
C SER A 2 -16.48 0.27 26.20
N THR A 3 -16.51 0.42 24.87
CA THR A 3 -15.57 -0.26 23.98
C THR A 3 -14.15 0.09 24.40
N PRO A 4 -13.27 -0.89 24.64
CA PRO A 4 -11.89 -0.60 24.94
C PRO A 4 -11.27 0.15 23.75
N HIS A 5 -10.81 1.37 23.98
CA HIS A 5 -9.96 2.08 23.02
C HIS A 5 -8.67 1.28 22.88
N THR A 6 -8.57 0.44 21.85
CA THR A 6 -7.32 -0.20 21.52
C THR A 6 -6.38 0.88 20.99
N ALA A 7 -5.31 1.17 21.75
CA ALA A 7 -4.28 2.11 21.32
C ALA A 7 -3.70 1.66 19.97
N LEU A 8 -3.44 2.64 19.09
CA LEU A 8 -2.78 2.35 17.80
C LEU A 8 -1.39 1.75 18.04
N PRO A 9 -0.95 0.80 17.19
CA PRO A 9 0.36 0.18 17.33
C PRO A 9 1.49 1.21 17.30
N GLY A 10 2.38 1.15 18.29
CA GLY A 10 3.55 2.02 18.36
C GLY A 10 4.57 1.71 17.24
N THR A 11 5.46 2.67 16.94
CA THR A 11 6.50 2.54 15.92
C THR A 11 7.35 1.28 16.10
N GLY A 12 7.78 0.98 17.36
CA GLY A 12 8.57 -0.22 17.65
C GLY A 12 7.82 -1.52 17.35
N GLN A 13 6.52 -1.58 17.61
CA GLN A 13 5.69 -2.73 17.29
C GLN A 13 5.57 -2.93 15.78
N ARG A 14 5.42 -1.85 15.02
CA ARG A 14 5.35 -1.89 13.54
C ARG A 14 6.67 -2.37 12.94
N ILE A 15 7.81 -1.87 13.44
CA ILE A 15 9.15 -2.33 13.03
C ILE A 15 9.29 -3.82 13.33
N ALA A 16 8.95 -4.29 14.52
CA ALA A 16 9.06 -5.69 14.90
C ALA A 16 8.18 -6.59 14.03
N ALA A 17 6.94 -6.21 13.75
CA ALA A 17 6.02 -6.94 12.91
C ALA A 17 6.56 -7.06 11.46
N GLU A 18 7.02 -5.96 10.87
CA GLU A 18 7.61 -5.96 9.52
C GLU A 18 8.91 -6.79 9.46
N ALA A 19 9.76 -6.70 10.49
CA ALA A 19 10.99 -7.47 10.55
C ALA A 19 10.72 -8.97 10.61
N ILE A 20 9.86 -9.41 11.54
CA ILE A 20 9.53 -10.83 11.73
C ILE A 20 8.81 -11.39 10.49
N GLY A 21 7.81 -10.65 9.98
CA GLY A 21 7.02 -11.11 8.84
C GLY A 21 7.85 -11.16 7.55
N THR A 22 8.68 -10.14 7.27
CA THR A 22 9.56 -10.17 6.10
C THR A 22 10.62 -11.24 6.20
N PHE A 23 11.22 -11.42 7.38
CA PHE A 23 12.17 -12.51 7.62
C PHE A 23 11.53 -13.87 7.30
N LEU A 24 10.34 -14.17 7.84
CA LEU A 24 9.61 -15.41 7.56
C LEU A 24 9.36 -15.60 6.07
N VAL A 25 8.83 -14.59 5.40
CA VAL A 25 8.50 -14.66 3.98
C VAL A 25 9.75 -14.92 3.13
N VAL A 26 10.85 -14.20 3.38
CA VAL A 26 12.09 -14.34 2.60
C VAL A 26 12.76 -15.69 2.86
N LEU A 27 12.86 -16.11 4.12
CA LEU A 27 13.46 -17.39 4.49
C LEU A 27 12.74 -18.57 3.82
N VAL A 28 11.40 -18.58 3.88
CA VAL A 28 10.61 -19.67 3.30
C VAL A 28 10.64 -19.62 1.78
N ALA A 29 10.45 -18.44 1.17
CA ALA A 29 10.43 -18.33 -0.29
C ALA A 29 11.76 -18.72 -0.93
N ALA A 30 12.89 -18.26 -0.40
CA ALA A 30 14.21 -18.59 -0.93
C ALA A 30 14.61 -20.03 -0.56
N GLY A 31 14.39 -20.44 0.69
CA GLY A 31 14.73 -21.77 1.16
C GLY A 31 14.02 -22.88 0.39
N THR A 32 12.71 -22.69 0.08
CA THR A 32 11.97 -23.71 -0.68
C THR A 32 12.46 -23.80 -2.13
N LEU A 33 12.90 -22.70 -2.75
CA LEU A 33 13.48 -22.74 -4.09
C LEU A 33 14.82 -23.48 -4.14
N VAL A 34 15.60 -23.47 -3.05
CA VAL A 34 16.86 -24.25 -2.95
C VAL A 34 16.58 -25.71 -2.69
N LEU A 35 15.60 -26.00 -1.83
CA LEU A 35 15.37 -27.35 -1.31
C LEU A 35 14.38 -28.18 -2.16
N SER A 36 13.74 -27.58 -3.16
CA SER A 36 12.71 -28.25 -3.98
C SER A 36 12.75 -27.81 -5.42
N ASP A 37 12.81 -28.75 -6.33
CA ASP A 37 12.67 -28.53 -7.77
C ASP A 37 11.18 -28.37 -8.18
N ASP A 38 10.25 -28.57 -7.25
CA ASP A 38 8.81 -28.45 -7.49
C ASP A 38 8.38 -26.98 -7.40
N VAL A 39 8.08 -26.41 -8.57
CA VAL A 39 7.58 -25.03 -8.72
C VAL A 39 6.29 -24.81 -7.94
N VAL A 40 5.42 -25.84 -7.85
CA VAL A 40 4.14 -25.72 -7.15
C VAL A 40 4.39 -25.64 -5.64
N ALA A 41 5.28 -26.49 -5.12
CA ALA A 41 5.67 -26.45 -3.72
C ALA A 41 6.30 -25.11 -3.34
N ALA A 42 7.22 -24.59 -4.18
CA ALA A 42 7.87 -23.29 -3.94
C ALA A 42 6.88 -22.13 -3.97
N ALA A 43 5.95 -22.10 -4.94
CA ALA A 43 4.94 -21.05 -5.04
C ALA A 43 3.96 -21.10 -3.86
N LEU A 44 3.49 -22.30 -3.47
CA LEU A 44 2.64 -22.50 -2.31
C LEU A 44 3.35 -22.05 -1.02
N ALA A 45 4.62 -22.43 -0.83
CA ALA A 45 5.38 -22.01 0.34
C ALA A 45 5.51 -20.49 0.44
N TYR A 46 5.82 -19.81 -0.67
CA TYR A 46 5.93 -18.35 -0.71
C TYR A 46 4.62 -17.68 -0.31
N GLY A 47 3.50 -18.06 -0.97
CA GLY A 47 2.21 -17.45 -0.69
C GLY A 47 1.65 -17.80 0.69
N LEU A 48 1.83 -19.04 1.16
CA LEU A 48 1.39 -19.46 2.50
C LEU A 48 2.20 -18.80 3.63
N ALA A 49 3.51 -18.62 3.45
CA ALA A 49 4.35 -17.85 4.39
C ALA A 49 3.87 -16.40 4.49
N HIS A 50 3.55 -15.78 3.34
CA HIS A 50 2.98 -14.43 3.31
C HIS A 50 1.62 -14.39 4.02
N ALA A 51 0.71 -15.32 3.71
CA ALA A 51 -0.61 -15.39 4.35
C ALA A 51 -0.48 -15.54 5.87
N ALA A 52 0.41 -16.44 6.34
CA ALA A 52 0.65 -16.65 7.76
C ALA A 52 1.19 -15.40 8.47
N ALA A 53 2.15 -14.70 7.83
CA ALA A 53 2.70 -13.45 8.36
C ALA A 53 1.62 -12.35 8.45
N VAL A 54 0.81 -12.20 7.39
CA VAL A 54 -0.30 -11.22 7.39
C VAL A 54 -1.36 -11.58 8.43
N ALA A 55 -1.73 -12.86 8.58
CA ALA A 55 -2.69 -13.31 9.58
C ALA A 55 -2.22 -13.04 11.02
N ALA A 56 -0.94 -13.27 11.28
CA ALA A 56 -0.37 -13.11 12.62
C ALA A 56 -0.11 -11.64 12.98
N LEU A 57 0.37 -10.83 12.03
CA LEU A 57 0.94 -9.51 12.27
C LEU A 57 0.12 -8.36 11.68
N GLY A 58 -0.87 -8.65 10.83
CA GLY A 58 -1.61 -7.66 10.05
C GLY A 58 -2.34 -6.61 10.87
N ARG A 59 -2.69 -6.91 12.13
CA ARG A 59 -3.27 -5.93 13.05
C ARG A 59 -2.27 -4.85 13.51
N VAL A 60 -0.97 -5.12 13.35
CA VAL A 60 0.11 -4.21 13.74
C VAL A 60 0.73 -3.54 12.52
N SER A 61 1.28 -4.34 11.62
CA SER A 61 1.81 -3.95 10.31
C SER A 61 2.08 -5.20 9.48
N ALA A 62 1.76 -5.18 8.19
CA ALA A 62 2.00 -6.32 7.31
C ALA A 62 2.14 -5.90 5.85
N HIS A 63 3.03 -4.95 5.58
CA HIS A 63 3.45 -4.64 4.21
C HIS A 63 4.40 -5.72 3.69
N LEU A 64 5.38 -6.14 4.50
CA LEU A 64 6.32 -7.26 4.31
C LEU A 64 7.11 -7.20 2.98
N ASN A 65 7.03 -6.08 2.28
CA ASN A 65 7.49 -5.92 0.91
C ASN A 65 7.70 -4.43 0.58
N PRO A 66 8.93 -4.01 0.20
CA PRO A 66 9.19 -2.64 -0.21
C PRO A 66 8.29 -2.13 -1.33
N ALA A 67 7.95 -2.97 -2.31
CA ALA A 67 7.08 -2.58 -3.42
C ALA A 67 5.63 -2.34 -2.96
N ALA A 68 5.09 -3.19 -2.08
CA ALA A 68 3.78 -2.98 -1.48
C ALA A 68 3.75 -1.73 -0.59
N THR A 69 4.85 -1.46 0.12
CA THR A 69 5.01 -0.25 0.94
C THR A 69 5.01 1.02 0.09
N VAL A 70 5.74 1.03 -1.04
CA VAL A 70 5.71 2.13 -2.03
C VAL A 70 4.31 2.30 -2.60
N GLY A 71 3.66 1.21 -3.02
CA GLY A 71 2.30 1.24 -3.54
C GLY A 71 1.30 1.84 -2.54
N SER A 72 1.40 1.45 -1.26
CA SER A 72 0.59 2.00 -0.17
C SER A 72 0.83 3.50 0.04
N ALA A 73 2.09 3.95 0.00
CA ALA A 73 2.43 5.36 0.15
C ALA A 73 1.90 6.19 -1.02
N VAL A 74 2.06 5.71 -2.27
CA VAL A 74 1.55 6.36 -3.48
C VAL A 74 0.02 6.42 -3.50
N ALA A 75 -0.65 5.35 -3.06
CA ALA A 75 -2.11 5.29 -2.94
C ALA A 75 -2.68 6.19 -1.82
N GLY A 76 -1.83 6.86 -1.04
CA GLY A 76 -2.27 7.77 0.01
C GLY A 76 -2.56 7.10 1.36
N ARG A 77 -2.14 5.85 1.57
CA ARG A 77 -2.49 5.06 2.77
C ARG A 77 -1.38 5.02 3.84
N THR A 78 -0.15 5.38 3.46
CA THR A 78 1.02 5.34 4.35
C THR A 78 1.86 6.58 4.11
N THR A 79 2.36 7.23 5.18
CA THR A 79 3.24 8.39 5.02
C THR A 79 4.57 7.97 4.39
N TRP A 80 5.22 8.85 3.62
CA TRP A 80 6.55 8.56 3.05
C TRP A 80 7.62 8.35 4.13
N ARG A 81 7.46 8.99 5.30
CA ARG A 81 8.34 8.78 6.45
C ARG A 81 8.23 7.35 6.97
N ASP A 82 7.01 6.88 7.19
CA ASP A 82 6.77 5.49 7.62
C ASP A 82 7.21 4.49 6.55
N ALA A 83 6.89 4.77 5.29
CA ALA A 83 7.30 3.92 4.17
C ALA A 83 8.82 3.74 4.14
N GLY A 84 9.60 4.81 4.28
CA GLY A 84 11.07 4.72 4.34
C GLY A 84 11.57 3.87 5.51
N MET A 85 10.98 4.03 6.69
CA MET A 85 11.31 3.24 7.87
C MET A 85 10.98 1.75 7.68
N LEU A 86 9.78 1.44 7.17
CA LEU A 86 9.36 0.06 6.92
C LEU A 86 10.21 -0.61 5.84
N ILE A 87 10.50 0.08 4.73
CA ILE A 87 11.38 -0.42 3.66
C ILE A 87 12.77 -0.76 4.22
N GLY A 88 13.38 0.13 5.00
CA GLY A 88 14.66 -0.15 5.66
C GLY A 88 14.60 -1.40 6.53
N THR A 89 13.54 -1.53 7.35
CA THR A 89 13.29 -2.71 8.20
C THR A 89 13.16 -3.99 7.36
N GLN A 90 12.38 -3.95 6.29
CA GLN A 90 12.13 -5.09 5.40
C GLN A 90 13.42 -5.55 4.71
N VAL A 91 14.24 -4.61 4.21
CA VAL A 91 15.52 -4.95 3.57
C VAL A 91 16.48 -5.61 4.57
N VAL A 92 16.63 -5.05 5.78
CA VAL A 92 17.46 -5.65 6.83
C VAL A 92 16.95 -7.04 7.21
N ALA A 93 15.65 -7.22 7.36
CA ALA A 93 15.04 -8.52 7.66
C ALA A 93 15.26 -9.54 6.54
N GLY A 94 15.18 -9.11 5.27
CA GLY A 94 15.50 -9.94 4.12
C GLY A 94 16.96 -10.40 4.11
N VAL A 95 17.89 -9.49 4.41
CA VAL A 95 19.33 -9.83 4.52
C VAL A 95 19.57 -10.81 5.66
N LEU A 96 18.95 -10.61 6.82
CA LEU A 96 19.04 -11.56 7.94
C LEU A 96 18.46 -12.93 7.59
N ALA A 97 17.36 -12.99 6.83
CA ALA A 97 16.81 -14.25 6.34
C ALA A 97 17.79 -14.97 5.39
N GLY A 98 18.41 -14.22 4.45
CA GLY A 98 19.45 -14.74 3.57
C GLY A 98 20.66 -15.28 4.35
N LEU A 99 21.10 -14.54 5.37
CA LEU A 99 22.20 -14.97 6.25
C LEU A 99 21.87 -16.27 7.00
N VAL A 100 20.69 -16.37 7.57
CA VAL A 100 20.24 -17.58 8.28
C VAL A 100 20.12 -18.74 7.30
N LEU A 101 19.55 -18.53 6.11
CA LEU A 101 19.48 -19.55 5.07
C LEU A 101 20.88 -20.03 4.66
N PHE A 102 21.82 -19.09 4.43
CA PHE A 102 23.22 -19.41 4.14
C PHE A 102 23.84 -20.30 5.23
N ALA A 103 23.65 -19.94 6.49
CA ALA A 103 24.18 -20.73 7.61
C ALA A 103 23.55 -22.12 7.68
N LEU A 104 22.23 -22.24 7.47
CA LEU A 104 21.51 -23.53 7.50
C LEU A 104 21.95 -24.46 6.36
N LEU A 105 22.12 -23.92 5.15
CA LEU A 105 22.53 -24.71 3.98
C LEU A 105 23.96 -25.24 4.09
N HIS A 106 24.85 -24.54 4.80
CA HIS A 106 26.20 -25.04 5.12
C HIS A 106 26.20 -26.21 6.12
N GLY A 107 25.04 -26.60 6.63
CA GLY A 107 24.87 -27.89 7.32
C GLY A 107 24.95 -29.10 6.37
N TYR A 108 24.80 -28.90 5.07
CA TYR A 108 25.02 -29.93 4.06
C TYR A 108 26.52 -29.99 3.70
N GLU A 109 27.10 -31.18 3.73
CA GLU A 109 28.51 -31.40 3.31
C GLU A 109 28.66 -31.03 1.81
N GLY A 110 29.64 -30.19 1.50
CA GLY A 110 29.94 -29.77 0.12
C GLY A 110 28.96 -28.76 -0.47
N PHE A 111 28.11 -28.11 0.34
CA PHE A 111 27.21 -27.06 -0.17
C PHE A 111 28.03 -25.86 -0.67
N GLU A 112 27.76 -25.47 -1.92
CA GLU A 112 28.31 -24.28 -2.54
C GLU A 112 27.18 -23.23 -2.67
N ALA A 113 27.37 -22.06 -2.08
CA ALA A 113 26.33 -21.01 -2.04
C ALA A 113 26.20 -20.25 -3.37
N GLU A 114 27.26 -20.21 -4.18
CA GLU A 114 27.28 -19.48 -5.45
C GLU A 114 26.21 -20.04 -6.40
N GLY A 115 25.23 -19.19 -6.76
CA GLY A 115 24.09 -19.57 -7.59
C GLY A 115 23.02 -20.44 -6.91
N ASN A 116 23.20 -20.83 -5.62
CA ASN A 116 22.36 -21.83 -4.92
C ASN A 116 21.67 -21.30 -3.66
N MET A 117 21.36 -20.00 -3.60
CA MET A 117 20.71 -19.38 -2.43
C MET A 117 19.20 -19.12 -2.64
N GLY A 118 18.60 -19.67 -3.70
CA GLY A 118 17.22 -19.36 -4.06
C GLY A 118 17.03 -17.89 -4.49
N GLN A 119 18.09 -17.27 -4.98
CA GLN A 119 18.11 -15.93 -5.53
C GLN A 119 17.28 -15.84 -6.81
N ASN A 120 16.84 -14.64 -7.11
CA ASN A 120 16.25 -14.34 -8.42
C ASN A 120 17.34 -14.10 -9.45
N SER A 121 17.10 -14.53 -10.70
CA SER A 121 18.09 -14.46 -11.77
C SER A 121 17.46 -14.32 -13.15
N PHE A 122 18.26 -13.89 -14.13
CA PHE A 122 17.94 -13.85 -15.56
C PHE A 122 19.23 -14.11 -16.37
N GLY A 123 19.12 -14.18 -17.70
CA GLY A 123 20.26 -14.41 -18.56
C GLY A 123 20.99 -15.74 -18.25
N ASP A 124 22.32 -15.72 -18.29
CA ASP A 124 23.14 -16.91 -18.12
C ASP A 124 23.11 -17.48 -16.68
N LEU A 125 22.87 -16.64 -15.68
CA LEU A 125 22.68 -17.08 -14.30
C LEU A 125 21.31 -17.70 -14.05
N GLY A 126 20.34 -17.42 -14.93
CA GLY A 126 19.01 -18.01 -14.94
C GLY A 126 18.90 -19.10 -16.01
N ASN A 127 17.80 -19.11 -16.71
CA ASN A 127 17.51 -20.07 -17.78
C ASN A 127 17.58 -19.44 -19.20
N GLY A 128 18.42 -18.43 -19.38
CA GLY A 128 18.53 -17.67 -20.63
C GLY A 128 17.47 -16.58 -20.82
N TYR A 129 16.63 -16.30 -19.82
CA TYR A 129 15.54 -15.32 -19.94
C TYR A 129 16.10 -13.89 -20.01
N ALA A 130 15.73 -13.15 -21.05
CA ALA A 130 16.29 -11.84 -21.33
C ALA A 130 15.98 -10.80 -20.24
N ALA A 131 16.95 -9.94 -19.91
CA ALA A 131 16.82 -8.92 -18.85
C ALA A 131 15.61 -7.99 -19.01
N TRP A 132 15.34 -7.53 -20.24
CA TRP A 132 14.16 -6.68 -20.52
C TRP A 132 12.84 -7.40 -20.25
N ALA A 133 12.77 -8.69 -20.55
CA ALA A 133 11.59 -9.51 -20.32
C ALA A 133 11.42 -9.82 -18.83
N ALA A 134 12.53 -10.07 -18.11
CA ALA A 134 12.54 -10.22 -16.67
C ALA A 134 12.04 -8.95 -15.97
N LEU A 135 12.53 -7.78 -16.39
CA LEU A 135 12.06 -6.49 -15.87
C LEU A 135 10.55 -6.30 -16.11
N LEU A 136 10.08 -6.54 -17.34
CA LEU A 136 8.66 -6.40 -17.67
C LEU A 136 7.78 -7.36 -16.87
N LEU A 137 8.22 -8.62 -16.73
CA LEU A 137 7.51 -9.62 -15.93
C LEU A 137 7.40 -9.16 -14.47
N GLU A 138 8.51 -8.75 -13.85
CA GLU A 138 8.53 -8.32 -12.45
C GLU A 138 7.68 -7.06 -12.21
N VAL A 139 7.66 -6.10 -13.15
CA VAL A 139 6.74 -4.96 -13.10
C VAL A 139 5.30 -5.44 -13.12
N LEU A 140 4.94 -6.33 -14.05
CA LEU A 140 3.57 -6.79 -14.24
C LEU A 140 3.06 -7.60 -13.04
N VAL A 141 3.82 -8.62 -12.61
CA VAL A 141 3.37 -9.49 -11.51
C VAL A 141 3.32 -8.72 -10.19
N THR A 142 4.24 -7.79 -9.97
CA THR A 142 4.21 -6.95 -8.76
C THR A 142 3.09 -5.93 -8.80
N PHE A 143 2.82 -5.33 -9.97
CA PHE A 143 1.66 -4.45 -10.15
C PHE A 143 0.37 -5.17 -9.75
N LEU A 144 0.14 -6.37 -10.29
CA LEU A 144 -1.06 -7.15 -9.99
C LEU A 144 -1.13 -7.54 -8.52
N PHE A 145 -0.02 -7.99 -7.94
CA PHE A 145 0.06 -8.33 -6.52
C PHE A 145 -0.28 -7.15 -5.61
N VAL A 146 0.38 -6.01 -5.82
CA VAL A 146 0.18 -4.82 -4.98
C VAL A 146 -1.24 -4.26 -5.17
N LEU A 147 -1.81 -4.33 -6.38
CA LEU A 147 -3.20 -3.92 -6.59
C LEU A 147 -4.17 -4.80 -5.79
N VAL A 148 -3.94 -6.12 -5.73
CA VAL A 148 -4.73 -7.02 -4.86
C VAL A 148 -4.54 -6.66 -3.38
N VAL A 149 -3.29 -6.43 -2.93
CA VAL A 149 -3.03 -5.99 -1.55
C VAL A 149 -3.82 -4.72 -1.23
N LEU A 150 -3.75 -3.71 -2.09
CA LEU A 150 -4.51 -2.46 -1.90
C LEU A 150 -6.03 -2.67 -1.91
N ALA A 151 -6.52 -3.63 -2.70
CA ALA A 151 -7.94 -3.94 -2.76
C ALA A 151 -8.45 -4.63 -1.48
N VAL A 152 -7.72 -5.64 -0.98
CA VAL A 152 -8.21 -6.45 0.16
C VAL A 152 -8.06 -5.73 1.51
N PHE A 153 -7.14 -4.76 1.61
CA PHE A 153 -6.99 -3.90 2.78
C PHE A 153 -7.81 -2.60 2.69
N ASP A 154 -8.72 -2.49 1.74
CA ASP A 154 -9.63 -1.34 1.64
C ASP A 154 -10.59 -1.30 2.83
N GLU A 155 -10.70 -0.12 3.47
CA GLU A 155 -11.52 0.05 4.68
C GLU A 155 -13.02 -0.16 4.45
N ARG A 156 -13.49 -0.07 3.22
CA ARG A 156 -14.88 -0.28 2.83
C ARG A 156 -15.29 -1.76 2.75
N ARG A 157 -14.31 -2.69 2.82
CA ARG A 157 -14.60 -4.13 2.76
C ARG A 157 -15.03 -4.66 4.12
N GLU A 158 -16.08 -5.47 4.13
CA GLU A 158 -16.56 -6.16 5.33
C GLU A 158 -15.77 -7.43 5.63
N ASP A 159 -15.16 -8.05 4.59
CA ASP A 159 -14.43 -9.32 4.66
C ASP A 159 -12.90 -9.14 4.84
N ARG A 160 -12.46 -8.06 5.48
CA ARG A 160 -11.02 -7.75 5.69
C ARG A 160 -10.27 -8.84 6.47
N ASP A 161 -10.95 -9.60 7.28
CA ASP A 161 -10.37 -10.73 8.01
C ASP A 161 -9.87 -11.84 7.07
N LEU A 162 -10.34 -11.86 5.82
CA LEU A 162 -9.85 -12.75 4.76
C LEU A 162 -8.67 -12.18 3.96
N ALA A 163 -8.21 -10.96 4.27
CA ALA A 163 -7.08 -10.35 3.57
C ALA A 163 -5.81 -11.22 3.56
N PRO A 164 -5.45 -11.94 4.66
CA PRO A 164 -4.34 -12.89 4.64
C PRO A 164 -4.49 -13.96 3.56
N LEU A 165 -5.68 -14.54 3.44
CA LEU A 165 -5.98 -15.58 2.46
C LEU A 165 -5.85 -15.04 1.02
N TRP A 166 -6.48 -13.91 0.73
CA TRP A 166 -6.47 -13.34 -0.61
C TRP A 166 -5.09 -12.88 -1.05
N THR A 167 -4.32 -12.26 -0.16
CA THR A 167 -2.93 -11.85 -0.47
C THR A 167 -2.03 -13.05 -0.67
N GLY A 168 -2.17 -14.09 0.14
CA GLY A 168 -1.41 -15.33 -0.02
C GLY A 168 -1.73 -16.05 -1.32
N LEU A 169 -3.02 -16.23 -1.66
CA LEU A 169 -3.45 -16.86 -2.90
C LEU A 169 -3.00 -16.08 -4.15
N ALA A 170 -3.08 -14.74 -4.11
CA ALA A 170 -2.56 -13.90 -5.19
C ALA A 170 -1.06 -14.12 -5.37
N LEU A 171 -0.30 -14.18 -4.28
CA LEU A 171 1.13 -14.42 -4.34
C LEU A 171 1.45 -15.83 -4.87
N VAL A 172 0.70 -16.87 -4.45
CA VAL A 172 0.82 -18.22 -5.02
C VAL A 172 0.64 -18.19 -6.53
N ALA A 173 -0.47 -17.61 -7.02
CA ALA A 173 -0.80 -17.60 -8.44
C ALA A 173 0.26 -16.86 -9.27
N LEU A 174 0.73 -15.71 -8.79
CA LEU A 174 1.74 -14.91 -9.48
C LEU A 174 3.14 -15.53 -9.39
N ALA A 175 3.47 -16.20 -8.28
CA ALA A 175 4.70 -16.97 -8.15
C ALA A 175 4.71 -18.19 -9.08
N LEU A 176 3.60 -18.92 -9.20
CA LEU A 176 3.45 -20.03 -10.18
C LEU A 176 3.76 -19.56 -11.60
N LEU A 177 3.31 -18.36 -11.96
CA LEU A 177 3.62 -17.77 -13.27
C LEU A 177 5.12 -17.44 -13.39
N ALA A 178 5.71 -16.80 -12.37
CA ALA A 178 7.00 -16.12 -12.49
C ALA A 178 8.22 -16.98 -12.12
N ILE A 179 8.07 -18.04 -11.31
CA ILE A 179 9.21 -18.82 -10.78
C ILE A 179 10.11 -19.35 -11.90
N ARG A 180 9.55 -19.92 -12.95
CA ARG A 180 10.36 -20.50 -14.04
C ARG A 180 11.08 -19.45 -14.89
N PHE A 181 10.68 -18.18 -14.84
CA PHE A 181 11.32 -17.10 -15.58
C PHE A 181 12.41 -16.41 -14.79
N THR A 182 12.09 -16.02 -13.55
CA THR A 182 12.96 -15.14 -12.74
C THR A 182 13.17 -15.63 -11.30
N GLY A 183 12.56 -16.74 -10.92
CA GLY A 183 12.50 -17.18 -9.52
C GLY A 183 11.43 -16.41 -8.71
N ALA A 184 10.55 -15.62 -9.36
CA ALA A 184 9.46 -14.85 -8.74
C ALA A 184 9.93 -13.91 -7.62
N SER A 185 10.41 -12.73 -7.97
CA SER A 185 10.76 -11.71 -6.99
C SER A 185 9.53 -11.14 -6.30
N LEU A 186 8.77 -10.31 -7.00
CA LEU A 186 7.63 -9.52 -6.50
C LEU A 186 7.96 -8.66 -5.28
N ASN A 187 9.15 -8.78 -4.73
CA ASN A 187 9.54 -8.20 -3.44
C ASN A 187 11.05 -7.91 -3.41
N PRO A 188 11.50 -6.65 -3.41
CA PRO A 188 12.92 -6.32 -3.37
C PRO A 188 13.67 -6.95 -2.16
N ALA A 189 13.05 -7.03 -0.99
CA ALA A 189 13.69 -7.62 0.19
C ALA A 189 13.90 -9.14 0.01
N ARG A 190 12.95 -9.83 -0.67
CA ARG A 190 13.05 -11.25 -1.01
C ARG A 190 14.21 -11.51 -1.98
N SER A 191 14.52 -10.56 -2.85
CA SER A 191 15.58 -10.73 -3.85
C SER A 191 16.94 -10.35 -3.30
N ILE A 192 17.05 -9.22 -2.60
CA ILE A 192 18.32 -8.72 -2.02
C ILE A 192 18.88 -9.71 -1.01
N GLY A 193 18.04 -10.26 -0.13
CA GLY A 193 18.48 -11.12 0.96
C GLY A 193 19.36 -12.28 0.50
N PRO A 194 18.83 -13.23 -0.30
CA PRO A 194 19.59 -14.37 -0.79
C PRO A 194 20.73 -14.00 -1.74
N ALA A 195 20.56 -12.96 -2.57
CA ALA A 195 21.54 -12.58 -3.58
C ALA A 195 22.88 -12.14 -2.98
N LEU A 196 22.88 -11.53 -1.79
CA LEU A 196 24.11 -11.13 -1.11
C LEU A 196 25.02 -12.31 -0.74
N PHE A 197 24.48 -13.52 -0.71
CA PHE A 197 25.18 -14.75 -0.36
C PHE A 197 25.35 -15.69 -1.57
N ALA A 198 24.80 -15.33 -2.73
CA ALA A 198 24.78 -16.16 -3.94
C ALA A 198 25.86 -15.81 -4.97
N GLY A 199 26.82 -14.94 -4.63
CA GLY A 199 27.92 -14.53 -5.49
C GLY A 199 27.72 -13.18 -6.19
N GLY A 200 28.80 -12.68 -6.81
CA GLY A 200 28.83 -11.35 -7.41
C GLY A 200 27.83 -11.14 -8.54
N ASP A 201 27.66 -12.13 -9.39
CA ASP A 201 26.74 -12.06 -10.53
C ASP A 201 25.28 -11.94 -10.07
N ALA A 202 24.90 -12.63 -8.99
CA ALA A 202 23.60 -12.50 -8.39
C ALA A 202 23.34 -11.08 -7.85
N ILE A 203 24.37 -10.46 -7.24
CA ILE A 203 24.30 -9.07 -6.77
C ILE A 203 24.13 -8.10 -7.94
N LEU A 204 24.90 -8.29 -9.01
CA LEU A 204 24.82 -7.44 -10.20
C LEU A 204 23.45 -7.49 -10.88
N GLN A 205 22.73 -8.58 -10.78
CA GLN A 205 21.40 -8.73 -11.36
C GLN A 205 20.27 -8.06 -10.54
N GLN A 206 20.56 -7.60 -9.29
CA GLN A 206 19.51 -7.07 -8.40
C GLN A 206 18.83 -5.82 -8.93
N TRP A 207 19.40 -5.09 -9.88
CA TRP A 207 18.74 -3.93 -10.46
C TRP A 207 17.36 -4.26 -11.06
N VAL A 208 17.19 -5.42 -11.70
CA VAL A 208 15.90 -5.89 -12.23
C VAL A 208 14.92 -6.12 -11.09
N PHE A 209 15.35 -6.82 -10.04
CA PHE A 209 14.52 -7.29 -8.92
C PHE A 209 14.27 -6.21 -7.86
N ILE A 210 14.91 -5.06 -8.01
CA ILE A 210 14.61 -3.84 -7.25
C ILE A 210 13.71 -2.92 -8.08
N LEU A 211 14.13 -2.56 -9.30
CA LEU A 211 13.40 -1.61 -10.13
C LEU A 211 12.05 -2.18 -10.61
N GLY A 212 12.02 -3.44 -11.06
CA GLY A 212 10.79 -4.07 -11.53
C GLY A 212 9.68 -4.05 -10.48
N PRO A 213 9.88 -4.65 -9.30
CA PRO A 213 8.88 -4.60 -8.24
C PRO A 213 8.53 -3.20 -7.76
N LEU A 214 9.51 -2.28 -7.61
CA LEU A 214 9.22 -0.91 -7.18
C LEU A 214 8.36 -0.15 -8.20
N LEU A 215 8.64 -0.32 -9.51
CA LEU A 215 7.81 0.25 -10.57
C LEU A 215 6.41 -0.38 -10.59
N GLY A 216 6.31 -1.70 -10.40
CA GLY A 216 5.02 -2.39 -10.28
C GLY A 216 4.19 -1.85 -9.12
N GLY A 217 4.79 -1.71 -7.94
CA GLY A 217 4.16 -1.12 -6.75
C GLY A 217 3.73 0.33 -6.96
N LEU A 218 4.60 1.15 -7.56
CA LEU A 218 4.30 2.55 -7.93
C LEU A 218 3.07 2.61 -8.84
N LEU A 219 3.06 1.83 -9.92
CA LEU A 219 1.96 1.80 -10.88
C LEU A 219 0.65 1.32 -10.23
N ALA A 220 0.71 0.32 -9.34
CA ALA A 220 -0.45 -0.14 -8.59
C ALA A 220 -1.01 0.95 -7.67
N GLY A 221 -0.14 1.67 -6.97
CA GLY A 221 -0.53 2.80 -6.14
C GLY A 221 -1.20 3.93 -6.93
N LEU A 222 -0.69 4.22 -8.15
CA LEU A 222 -1.28 5.19 -9.05
C LEU A 222 -2.63 4.72 -9.63
N ALA A 223 -2.74 3.44 -9.97
CA ALA A 223 -3.95 2.86 -10.55
C ALA A 223 -5.06 2.68 -9.50
N ALA A 224 -4.73 2.42 -8.24
CA ALA A 224 -5.69 2.10 -7.19
C ALA A 224 -6.85 3.10 -7.07
N PRO A 225 -6.68 4.43 -7.05
CA PRO A 225 -7.79 5.37 -6.98
C PRO A 225 -8.74 5.31 -8.16
N PHE A 226 -8.26 4.89 -9.34
CA PHE A 226 -9.06 4.78 -10.57
C PHE A 226 -9.80 3.45 -10.63
N VAL A 227 -9.16 2.35 -10.24
CA VAL A 227 -9.71 0.99 -10.33
C VAL A 227 -10.59 0.67 -9.12
N LEU A 228 -10.14 1.03 -7.92
CA LEU A 228 -10.80 0.70 -6.66
C LEU A 228 -11.65 1.84 -6.10
N GLY A 229 -11.48 3.06 -6.62
CA GLY A 229 -12.03 4.27 -6.01
C GLY A 229 -11.24 4.72 -4.78
N ARG A 230 -11.65 5.83 -4.16
CA ARG A 230 -11.03 6.35 -2.93
C ARG A 230 -11.88 6.00 -1.71
N SER A 231 -11.26 5.46 -0.67
CA SER A 231 -11.90 5.13 0.60
C SER A 231 -11.92 6.29 1.62
N GLY A 232 -11.32 7.44 1.27
CA GLY A 232 -11.21 8.60 2.15
C GLY A 232 -10.17 9.59 1.63
N ALA A 233 -9.89 10.63 2.45
CA ALA A 233 -8.81 11.56 2.19
C ALA A 233 -7.44 10.87 2.36
N PRO A 234 -6.44 11.18 1.51
CA PRO A 234 -5.10 10.64 1.69
C PRO A 234 -4.51 11.03 3.05
N VAL A 235 -3.77 10.11 3.66
CA VAL A 235 -3.03 10.36 4.90
C VAL A 235 -2.07 11.53 4.69
N PRO A 236 -2.03 12.56 5.56
CA PRO A 236 -1.09 13.66 5.45
C PRO A 236 0.35 13.17 5.33
N GLY A 237 1.10 13.65 4.33
CA GLY A 237 2.47 13.20 4.06
C GLY A 237 2.59 11.94 3.19
N SER A 238 1.48 11.44 2.63
CA SER A 238 1.41 10.38 1.63
C SER A 238 1.13 10.93 0.23
N GLY A 239 1.03 10.03 -0.75
CA GLY A 239 0.69 10.34 -2.15
C GLY A 239 1.83 11.02 -2.92
N LEU A 240 1.61 11.21 -4.22
CA LEU A 240 2.50 11.99 -5.06
C LEU A 240 2.01 13.45 -5.09
N ARG A 241 2.76 14.34 -4.46
CA ARG A 241 2.53 15.78 -4.60
C ARG A 241 3.13 16.24 -5.92
N LEU A 242 2.32 16.33 -6.97
CA LEU A 242 2.71 17.10 -8.16
C LEU A 242 2.85 18.55 -7.72
N PRO A 243 3.95 19.25 -8.08
CA PRO A 243 4.08 20.66 -7.79
C PRO A 243 2.85 21.37 -8.39
N ALA A 244 2.10 22.08 -7.55
CA ALA A 244 0.99 22.90 -8.02
C ALA A 244 1.57 23.82 -9.10
N ARG A 245 1.02 23.76 -10.31
CA ARG A 245 1.34 24.67 -11.40
C ARG A 245 1.12 26.07 -10.82
N ARG A 246 2.20 26.81 -10.55
CA ARG A 246 2.10 28.20 -10.15
C ARG A 246 1.32 28.89 -11.25
N SER A 247 0.05 29.16 -11.01
CA SER A 247 -0.69 30.14 -11.80
C SER A 247 0.09 31.42 -11.62
N GLY A 248 0.72 31.89 -12.70
CA GLY A 248 1.50 33.09 -12.67
C GLY A 248 0.63 34.21 -12.11
N SER A 249 1.00 34.74 -10.96
CA SER A 249 0.48 36.01 -10.47
C SER A 249 0.99 37.08 -11.41
N GLY A 250 0.21 37.38 -12.46
CA GLY A 250 0.38 38.61 -13.22
C GLY A 250 0.11 39.77 -12.28
N SER A 251 1.15 40.46 -11.85
CA SER A 251 1.06 41.77 -11.24
C SER A 251 0.56 42.75 -12.31
N GLY A 252 -0.77 42.93 -12.36
CA GLY A 252 -1.43 43.95 -13.12
C GLY A 252 -2.06 44.97 -12.17
N SER A 253 -1.37 46.06 -11.89
CA SER A 253 -2.00 47.25 -11.33
C SER A 253 -2.95 47.84 -12.38
N GLY A 254 -4.25 47.79 -12.15
CA GLY A 254 -5.25 48.36 -13.01
C GLY A 254 -6.49 48.74 -12.22
N THR A 255 -6.63 50.01 -11.88
CA THR A 255 -7.85 50.65 -11.44
C THR A 255 -8.92 50.58 -12.53
N GLY A 256 -10.10 50.04 -12.26
CA GLY A 256 -11.23 50.08 -13.19
C GLY A 256 -12.44 49.38 -12.63
N SER A 257 -13.42 50.18 -12.24
CA SER A 257 -14.78 49.82 -11.90
C SER A 257 -15.53 49.16 -13.08
N GLY A 258 -16.30 48.10 -12.83
CA GLY A 258 -17.29 47.59 -13.79
C GLY A 258 -17.67 46.13 -13.59
N ASP A 259 -18.92 45.95 -13.32
CA ASP A 259 -19.75 44.73 -13.23
C ASP A 259 -19.32 43.55 -14.12
N ALA A 260 -19.30 42.36 -13.59
CA ALA A 260 -20.10 41.25 -14.08
C ALA A 260 -19.55 39.86 -13.69
N ALA A 261 -20.49 38.99 -13.35
CA ALA A 261 -20.47 37.53 -13.43
C ALA A 261 -19.37 36.79 -12.63
N ALA A 262 -19.73 36.47 -11.41
CA ALA A 262 -19.06 35.51 -10.55
C ALA A 262 -19.08 34.12 -11.16
N THR A 263 -17.95 33.66 -11.66
CA THR A 263 -17.70 32.23 -11.85
C THR A 263 -17.23 31.65 -10.51
N THR A 264 -18.13 30.96 -9.84
CA THR A 264 -17.91 30.34 -8.53
C THR A 264 -16.90 29.19 -8.68
N THR A 265 -15.62 29.46 -8.55
CA THR A 265 -14.63 28.46 -8.18
C THR A 265 -14.80 28.22 -6.68
N GLN A 266 -15.43 27.12 -6.30
CA GLN A 266 -15.53 26.68 -4.91
C GLN A 266 -14.11 26.52 -4.35
N GLN A 267 -13.76 27.41 -3.47
CA GLN A 267 -12.54 27.40 -2.68
C GLN A 267 -12.73 26.40 -1.53
N TRP A 268 -12.19 25.19 -1.70
CA TRP A 268 -12.20 24.12 -0.69
C TRP A 268 -11.02 24.26 0.28
N ASP A 269 -10.81 25.44 0.85
CA ASP A 269 -9.71 25.64 1.82
C ASP A 269 -10.17 26.60 2.94
N GLN A 270 -11.05 26.09 3.78
CA GLN A 270 -11.07 26.45 5.20
C GLN A 270 -11.59 25.22 5.93
N GLU A 271 -10.71 24.59 6.71
CA GLU A 271 -11.06 23.55 7.67
C GLU A 271 -12.14 24.13 8.59
N ARG A 272 -13.38 23.72 8.40
CA ARG A 272 -14.45 24.09 9.33
C ARG A 272 -14.09 23.46 10.67
N PRO A 273 -14.03 24.25 11.74
CA PRO A 273 -13.71 23.72 13.06
C PRO A 273 -14.76 22.68 13.46
N ILE A 274 -14.33 21.62 14.12
CA ILE A 274 -15.24 20.62 14.70
C ILE A 274 -15.95 21.30 15.87
N ILE A 275 -17.28 21.53 15.75
CA ILE A 275 -18.09 22.13 16.79
C ILE A 275 -19.10 21.11 17.29
N GLN A 276 -19.14 20.90 18.62
CA GLN A 276 -20.09 20.05 19.28
C GLN A 276 -20.61 20.75 20.53
N ASP A 277 -21.93 20.89 20.66
CA ASP A 277 -22.61 21.49 21.82
C ASP A 277 -22.07 22.89 22.24
N GLY A 278 -21.71 23.72 21.24
CA GLY A 278 -21.16 25.05 21.49
C GLY A 278 -19.67 25.10 21.85
N TRP A 279 -18.97 23.97 21.72
CA TRP A 279 -17.53 23.85 21.90
C TRP A 279 -16.84 23.54 20.59
N GLN A 280 -15.66 24.11 20.36
CA GLN A 280 -14.80 23.93 19.20
C GLN A 280 -13.56 23.15 19.61
N TRP A 281 -13.18 22.11 18.84
CA TRP A 281 -11.96 21.38 19.04
C TRP A 281 -10.74 22.17 18.53
N ASP A 282 -9.74 22.37 19.39
CA ASP A 282 -8.42 22.91 19.03
C ASP A 282 -7.43 21.75 18.80
N PRO A 283 -7.07 21.44 17.55
CA PRO A 283 -6.19 20.31 17.24
C PRO A 283 -4.74 20.54 17.67
N VAL A 284 -4.32 21.79 17.92
CA VAL A 284 -2.97 22.13 18.34
C VAL A 284 -2.83 21.99 19.87
N ALA A 285 -3.80 22.52 20.60
CA ALA A 285 -3.82 22.41 22.06
C ALA A 285 -4.41 21.07 22.54
N GLN A 286 -5.05 20.29 21.66
CA GLN A 286 -5.77 19.05 21.97
C GLN A 286 -6.81 19.20 23.08
N GLU A 287 -7.53 20.33 23.09
CA GLU A 287 -8.58 20.63 24.07
C GLU A 287 -9.81 21.24 23.40
N TRP A 288 -10.96 21.14 24.09
CA TRP A 288 -12.19 21.81 23.69
C TRP A 288 -12.20 23.22 24.25
N LYS A 289 -12.44 24.22 23.38
CA LYS A 289 -12.61 25.63 23.72
C LYS A 289 -14.03 26.06 23.42
N PRO A 290 -14.60 27.08 24.06
CA PRO A 290 -15.87 27.67 23.65
C PRO A 290 -15.80 28.07 22.17
N ALA A 291 -16.81 27.67 21.39
CA ALA A 291 -16.85 27.99 19.97
C ALA A 291 -17.00 29.51 19.75
N ASP A 292 -16.31 30.03 18.73
CA ASP A 292 -16.46 31.42 18.33
C ASP A 292 -17.91 31.69 17.91
N PRO A 293 -18.55 32.77 18.40
CA PRO A 293 -19.95 33.10 18.09
C PRO A 293 -20.27 33.15 16.58
N GLN A 294 -19.29 33.45 15.74
CA GLN A 294 -19.48 33.45 14.27
C GLN A 294 -19.81 32.06 13.70
N TRP A 295 -19.47 30.97 14.41
CA TRP A 295 -19.72 29.60 13.99
C TRP A 295 -20.96 28.98 14.63
N THR A 296 -21.58 29.65 15.61
CA THR A 296 -22.77 29.17 16.34
C THR A 296 -24.07 29.82 15.88
N THR A 297 -24.01 30.86 15.07
CA THR A 297 -25.20 31.44 14.47
C THR A 297 -25.69 30.57 13.32
N PRO A 298 -26.97 30.15 13.26
CA PRO A 298 -27.55 29.51 12.09
C PRO A 298 -27.38 30.47 10.91
N GLN A 299 -26.64 30.07 9.90
CA GLN A 299 -26.65 30.75 8.62
C GLN A 299 -27.99 30.35 7.98
N ASP A 300 -28.91 31.32 7.77
CA ASP A 300 -30.14 31.13 7.04
C ASP A 300 -29.84 30.46 5.71
N ASP A 301 -30.25 29.21 5.57
CA ASP A 301 -30.17 28.47 4.31
C ASP A 301 -31.23 29.03 3.36
N PRO A 302 -30.86 29.66 2.24
CA PRO A 302 -31.86 30.23 1.32
C PRO A 302 -32.70 29.20 0.56
N THR A 303 -32.56 27.92 0.85
CA THR A 303 -33.27 26.84 0.15
C THR A 303 -34.49 26.29 0.86
N GLU A 304 -34.85 26.81 2.06
CA GLU A 304 -36.03 26.35 2.78
C GLU A 304 -37.21 27.34 2.67
N GLN A 305 -37.75 27.55 1.46
CA GLN A 305 -39.12 28.08 1.24
C GLN A 305 -39.61 27.77 -0.18
N THR A 306 -40.13 26.58 -0.41
CA THR A 306 -41.24 26.38 -1.32
C THR A 306 -42.22 25.38 -0.72
N PRO A 307 -43.41 25.84 -0.28
CA PRO A 307 -44.50 24.92 0.08
C PRO A 307 -44.97 24.20 -1.17
N TRP A 308 -45.09 22.90 -1.11
CA TRP A 308 -45.75 22.11 -2.15
C TRP A 308 -47.22 22.56 -2.28
N PRO A 309 -47.76 22.74 -3.49
CA PRO A 309 -49.19 23.04 -3.66
C PRO A 309 -50.01 21.81 -3.29
N ASP A 310 -50.94 22.05 -2.40
CA ASP A 310 -51.99 21.14 -1.97
C ASP A 310 -52.89 20.81 -3.17
N THR A 311 -52.78 19.62 -3.75
CA THR A 311 -53.77 19.12 -4.68
C THR A 311 -54.73 18.22 -3.91
N GLY A 312 -55.73 18.87 -3.32
CA GLY A 312 -56.98 18.22 -2.92
C GLY A 312 -57.70 17.66 -4.14
N GLY A 313 -58.21 16.46 -4.03
CA GLY A 313 -58.99 15.80 -5.08
C GLY A 313 -59.39 14.39 -4.67
N ASP A 314 -60.34 14.35 -3.76
CA ASP A 314 -61.26 13.25 -3.49
C ASP A 314 -61.70 12.53 -4.76
N GLN A 315 -61.74 11.20 -4.77
CA GLN A 315 -62.89 10.39 -5.17
C GLN A 315 -62.59 8.89 -4.99
N GLY A 316 -63.39 8.29 -4.17
CA GLY A 316 -63.46 6.86 -3.95
C GLY A 316 -63.92 6.08 -5.17
N THR A 317 -63.47 4.82 -5.22
CA THR A 317 -64.23 3.75 -5.86
C THR A 317 -63.95 2.44 -5.10
N GLN A 318 -64.95 2.00 -4.38
CA GLN A 318 -65.15 0.59 -4.01
C GLN A 318 -65.44 -0.18 -5.29
N ILE A 319 -64.88 -1.40 -5.40
CA ILE A 319 -65.57 -2.59 -5.97
C ILE A 319 -64.74 -3.82 -5.64
N ARG A 320 -65.39 -4.72 -4.90
CA ARG A 320 -65.49 -6.16 -4.84
C ARG A 320 -64.20 -7.00 -4.81
#